data_4adf777bf5be8b85ebe1194518ea6260
#
_entry.id   4adf777bf5be8b85ebe1194518ea6260
#
_cell.length_a   1.000
_cell.length_b   1.000
_cell.length_c   1.000
_cell.angle_alpha   90.00
_cell.angle_beta   90.00
_cell.angle_gamma   90.00
#
_symmetry.space_group_name_H-M   'P 1'
#
loop_
_entity.id
_entity.type
_entity.pdbx_description
1 polymer ?
#
loop_
_entity_poly.entity_id
_entity_poly.type
_entity_poly.pdbx_seq_one_letter_code
_entity_poly.pdbx_strand_id
1 'polypeptide(L)'
;MKNKQYKLDIIPGIVIALFSIGYMAMIPSIKTFTGLGATPLTNHFVPYLWGGALLVLGLWITARGFRKRKKYLAEGGTIVKTSLKDVLMEKREVVASFIALTLYVGLMGLVGFAPMTILYVFVQIMILTPKDKWKKIMVPAIITAVISGVVLFYIFRYLLNVLLPVGILSI
;
A
#
# COMPACT_ATOMS: atom_id res chain seq x y z
N MET A 1 11.50 18.49 17.96
CA MET A 1 11.36 17.15 17.39
C MET A 1 10.24 16.29 18.04
N LYS A 2 9.97 16.38 19.34
CA LYS A 2 8.92 15.59 20.04
C LYS A 2 7.49 15.85 19.56
N ASN A 3 7.15 17.05 19.05
CA ASN A 3 5.79 17.41 18.60
C ASN A 3 5.31 16.62 17.36
N LYS A 4 6.22 16.06 16.57
CA LYS A 4 5.94 15.36 15.32
C LYS A 4 5.58 13.86 15.55
N GLN A 5 6.10 13.28 16.64
CA GLN A 5 6.01 11.82 16.85
C GLN A 5 4.60 11.30 17.16
N TYR A 6 3.76 12.02 17.91
CA TYR A 6 2.40 11.55 18.21
C TYR A 6 1.47 11.62 16.97
N LYS A 7 1.67 12.62 16.09
CA LYS A 7 0.91 12.73 14.84
C LYS A 7 1.25 11.61 13.87
N LEU A 8 2.52 11.16 13.87
CA LEU A 8 2.99 10.03 13.05
C LEU A 8 2.37 8.69 13.47
N ASP A 9 1.89 8.56 14.69
CA ASP A 9 1.20 7.37 15.16
C ASP A 9 -0.33 7.49 14.99
N ILE A 10 -0.94 8.64 15.31
CA ILE A 10 -2.40 8.81 15.29
C ILE A 10 -2.96 8.71 13.87
N ILE A 11 -2.40 9.45 12.91
CA ILE A 11 -2.93 9.50 11.54
C ILE A 11 -2.87 8.12 10.86
N PRO A 12 -1.71 7.43 10.80
CA PRO A 12 -1.65 6.10 10.22
C PRO A 12 -2.53 5.08 10.95
N GLY A 13 -2.59 5.17 12.29
CA GLY A 13 -3.43 4.26 13.07
C GLY A 13 -4.92 4.38 12.71
N ILE A 14 -5.43 5.61 12.58
CA ILE A 14 -6.82 5.85 12.15
C ILE A 14 -7.05 5.37 10.72
N VAL A 15 -6.12 5.65 9.80
CA VAL A 15 -6.23 5.21 8.40
C VAL A 15 -6.27 3.69 8.30
N ILE A 16 -5.39 2.99 9.03
CA ILE A 16 -5.37 1.52 9.06
C ILE A 16 -6.68 0.97 9.65
N ALA A 17 -7.19 1.55 10.73
CA ALA A 17 -8.43 1.12 11.35
C ALA A 17 -9.64 1.31 10.40
N LEU A 18 -9.75 2.47 9.74
CA LEU A 18 -10.80 2.74 8.76
C LEU A 18 -10.71 1.81 7.54
N PHE A 19 -9.49 1.59 7.04
CA PHE A 19 -9.26 0.65 5.95
C PHE A 19 -9.69 -0.78 6.34
N SER A 20 -9.33 -1.22 7.55
CA SER A 20 -9.71 -2.53 8.07
C SER A 20 -11.24 -2.69 8.18
N ILE A 21 -11.95 -1.67 8.66
CA ILE A 21 -13.41 -1.69 8.73
C ILE A 21 -14.01 -1.80 7.33
N GLY A 22 -13.55 -0.99 6.37
CA GLY A 22 -13.99 -1.06 4.98
C GLY A 22 -13.70 -2.42 4.34
N TYR A 23 -12.50 -2.97 4.58
CA TYR A 23 -12.12 -4.30 4.12
C TYR A 23 -13.06 -5.39 4.69
N MET A 24 -13.31 -5.37 6.00
CA MET A 24 -14.22 -6.34 6.66
C MET A 24 -15.65 -6.21 6.14
N ALA A 25 -16.12 -5.01 5.84
CA ALA A 25 -17.45 -4.78 5.29
C ALA A 25 -17.61 -5.35 3.86
N MET A 26 -16.52 -5.48 3.11
CA MET A 26 -16.53 -6.06 1.76
C MET A 26 -16.43 -7.60 1.75
N ILE A 27 -16.02 -8.25 2.84
CA ILE A 27 -15.84 -9.71 2.92
C ILE A 27 -17.13 -10.47 2.58
N PRO A 28 -18.34 -10.08 3.03
CA PRO A 28 -19.57 -10.80 2.68
C PRO A 28 -19.88 -10.82 1.17
N SER A 29 -19.30 -9.90 0.40
CA SER A 29 -19.46 -9.86 -1.07
C SER A 29 -18.62 -10.92 -1.80
N ILE A 30 -17.71 -11.59 -1.11
CA ILE A 30 -16.89 -12.66 -1.67
C ILE A 30 -17.78 -13.91 -1.85
N LYS A 31 -17.94 -14.37 -3.10
CA LYS A 31 -18.71 -15.58 -3.40
C LYS A 31 -18.05 -16.79 -2.76
N THR A 32 -18.77 -17.49 -1.90
CA THR A 32 -18.32 -18.75 -1.31
C THR A 32 -18.47 -19.87 -2.35
N PHE A 33 -17.38 -20.56 -2.60
CA PHE A 33 -17.41 -21.76 -3.45
C PHE A 33 -17.81 -22.96 -2.57
N THR A 34 -19.05 -23.38 -2.70
CA THR A 34 -19.58 -24.61 -2.05
C THR A 34 -19.34 -25.79 -2.98
N GLY A 35 -18.10 -26.25 -3.10
CA GLY A 35 -17.74 -27.47 -3.83
C GLY A 35 -17.73 -28.70 -2.90
N LEU A 36 -17.89 -29.91 -3.48
CA LEU A 36 -17.70 -31.20 -2.80
C LEU A 36 -16.28 -31.22 -2.17
N GLY A 37 -16.19 -31.23 -0.85
CA GLY A 37 -14.92 -31.16 -0.11
C GLY A 37 -14.71 -29.85 0.66
N ALA A 38 -15.75 -29.03 0.84
CA ALA A 38 -15.69 -27.82 1.65
C ALA A 38 -15.20 -28.15 3.07
N THR A 39 -14.00 -27.70 3.40
CA THR A 39 -13.49 -27.72 4.76
C THR A 39 -14.35 -26.79 5.62
N PRO A 40 -14.49 -27.02 6.95
CA PRO A 40 -15.26 -26.15 7.85
C PRO A 40 -14.73 -24.71 7.94
N LEU A 41 -13.53 -24.45 7.38
CA LEU A 41 -12.96 -23.11 7.22
C LEU A 41 -13.55 -22.46 5.97
N THR A 42 -14.57 -21.64 6.17
CA THR A 42 -15.19 -20.82 5.13
C THR A 42 -14.14 -19.88 4.47
N ASN A 43 -14.26 -19.64 3.17
CA ASN A 43 -13.39 -18.70 2.42
C ASN A 43 -13.28 -17.31 3.05
N HIS A 44 -14.20 -16.96 3.94
CA HIS A 44 -14.23 -15.72 4.70
C HIS A 44 -13.34 -15.73 5.95
N PHE A 45 -12.94 -16.90 6.48
CA PHE A 45 -12.19 -16.99 7.74
C PHE A 45 -10.86 -16.26 7.68
N VAL A 46 -10.07 -16.53 6.64
CA VAL A 46 -8.75 -15.90 6.47
C VAL A 46 -8.86 -14.38 6.27
N PRO A 47 -9.75 -13.86 5.39
CA PRO A 47 -10.00 -12.43 5.29
C PRO A 47 -10.43 -11.77 6.61
N TYR A 48 -11.33 -12.39 7.38
CA TYR A 48 -11.74 -11.86 8.69
C TYR A 48 -10.59 -11.84 9.69
N LEU A 49 -9.76 -12.88 9.71
CA LEU A 49 -8.58 -12.94 10.58
C LEU A 49 -7.60 -11.80 10.26
N TRP A 50 -7.30 -11.57 8.98
CA TRP A 50 -6.44 -10.46 8.55
C TRP A 50 -7.07 -9.10 8.83
N GLY A 51 -8.35 -8.93 8.52
CA GLY A 51 -9.10 -7.71 8.82
C GLY A 51 -9.09 -7.40 10.31
N GLY A 52 -9.37 -8.41 11.16
CA GLY A 52 -9.33 -8.27 12.61
C GLY A 52 -7.94 -7.91 13.15
N ALA A 53 -6.88 -8.57 12.65
CA ALA A 53 -5.51 -8.25 13.02
C ALA A 53 -5.14 -6.80 12.66
N LEU A 54 -5.48 -6.34 11.45
CA LEU A 54 -5.26 -4.96 11.02
C LEU A 54 -6.04 -3.96 11.88
N LEU A 55 -7.27 -4.28 12.25
CA LEU A 55 -8.10 -3.43 13.11
C LEU A 55 -7.49 -3.29 14.51
N VAL A 56 -7.08 -4.39 15.12
CA VAL A 56 -6.39 -4.38 16.42
C VAL A 56 -5.11 -3.57 16.36
N LEU A 57 -4.28 -3.77 15.33
CA LEU A 57 -3.05 -3.00 15.14
C LEU A 57 -3.33 -1.51 14.93
N GLY A 58 -4.31 -1.14 14.10
CA GLY A 58 -4.72 0.23 13.86
C GLY A 58 -5.18 0.93 15.14
N LEU A 59 -6.02 0.26 15.94
CA LEU A 59 -6.48 0.77 17.23
C LEU A 59 -5.32 0.89 18.23
N TRP A 60 -4.42 -0.09 18.28
CA TRP A 60 -3.25 -0.06 19.16
C TRP A 60 -2.32 1.13 18.83
N ILE A 61 -2.01 1.34 17.55
CA ILE A 61 -1.18 2.45 17.10
C ILE A 61 -1.85 3.78 17.43
N THR A 62 -3.16 3.89 17.22
CA THR A 62 -3.95 5.08 17.55
C THR A 62 -3.92 5.37 19.04
N ALA A 63 -4.18 4.37 19.88
CA ALA A 63 -4.15 4.50 21.35
C ALA A 63 -2.76 4.91 21.86
N ARG A 64 -1.69 4.31 21.28
CA ARG A 64 -0.31 4.70 21.55
C ARG A 64 -0.05 6.17 21.18
N GLY A 65 -0.55 6.61 20.04
CA GLY A 65 -0.44 8.00 19.59
C GLY A 65 -1.15 8.98 20.55
N PHE A 66 -2.35 8.63 21.03
CA PHE A 66 -3.05 9.46 22.04
C PHE A 66 -2.31 9.50 23.38
N ARG A 67 -1.74 8.38 23.84
CA ARG A 67 -0.90 8.36 25.06
C ARG A 67 0.32 9.27 24.92
N LYS A 68 1.02 9.22 23.81
CA LYS A 68 2.16 10.11 23.51
C LYS A 68 1.73 11.58 23.46
N ARG A 69 0.56 11.87 22.86
CA ARG A 69 -0.01 13.21 22.83
C ARG A 69 -0.31 13.75 24.24
N LYS A 70 -0.96 12.92 25.08
CA LYS A 70 -1.28 13.29 26.47
C LYS A 70 -0.02 13.59 27.27
N LYS A 71 1.02 12.77 27.14
CA LYS A 71 2.32 12.98 27.79
C LYS A 71 2.99 14.27 27.33
N TYR A 72 2.98 14.55 26.02
CA TYR A 72 3.54 15.77 25.45
C TYR A 72 2.86 17.04 25.97
N LEU A 73 1.53 17.03 26.11
CA LEU A 73 0.76 18.15 26.66
C LEU A 73 1.02 18.34 28.16
N ALA A 74 1.18 17.24 28.91
CA ALA A 74 1.52 17.30 30.34
C ALA A 74 2.93 17.89 30.60
N GLU A 75 3.84 17.76 29.62
CA GLU A 75 5.20 18.35 29.64
C GLU A 75 5.21 19.82 29.15
N GLY A 76 4.05 20.49 29.03
CA GLY A 76 3.96 21.90 28.62
C GLY A 76 4.10 22.13 27.11
N GLY A 77 3.98 21.08 26.29
CA GLY A 77 4.05 21.19 24.83
C GLY A 77 2.82 21.88 24.23
N THR A 78 3.02 22.80 23.30
CA THR A 78 1.95 23.48 22.56
C THR A 78 1.58 22.70 21.30
N ILE A 79 0.28 22.63 21.00
CA ILE A 79 -0.21 21.98 19.77
C ILE A 79 -0.02 22.93 18.59
N VAL A 80 0.99 22.70 17.78
CA VAL A 80 1.12 23.39 16.49
C VAL A 80 0.13 22.75 15.50
N LYS A 81 -0.84 23.51 15.04
CA LYS A 81 -1.74 23.11 13.93
C LYS A 81 -0.89 22.97 12.66
N THR A 82 -0.46 21.76 12.35
CA THR A 82 0.16 21.47 11.06
C THR A 82 -0.95 21.31 10.04
N SER A 83 -0.96 22.13 9.00
CA SER A 83 -1.92 22.00 7.90
C SER A 83 -1.76 20.63 7.22
N LEU A 84 -2.86 20.03 6.78
CA LEU A 84 -2.82 18.81 5.95
C LEU A 84 -1.93 19.02 4.72
N LYS A 85 -1.95 20.24 4.16
CA LYS A 85 -1.10 20.65 3.05
C LYS A 85 0.39 20.50 3.35
N ASP A 86 0.83 20.93 4.55
CA ASP A 86 2.24 20.83 4.95
C ASP A 86 2.68 19.37 5.14
N VAL A 87 1.79 18.52 5.67
CA VAL A 87 2.06 17.08 5.83
C VAL A 87 2.15 16.37 4.47
N LEU A 88 1.26 16.71 3.54
CA LEU A 88 1.27 16.16 2.19
C LEU A 88 2.50 16.61 1.40
N MET A 89 2.89 17.89 1.52
CA MET A 89 4.08 18.41 0.87
C MET A 89 5.37 17.82 1.45
N GLU A 90 5.44 17.63 2.77
CA GLU A 90 6.58 17.00 3.42
C GLU A 90 6.73 15.52 3.03
N LYS A 91 5.63 14.85 2.75
CA LYS A 91 5.58 13.42 2.37
C LYS A 91 5.15 13.21 0.91
N ARG A 92 5.49 14.15 0.03
CA ARG A 92 5.14 14.10 -1.39
C ARG A 92 5.52 12.79 -2.07
N GLU A 93 6.64 12.19 -1.69
CA GLU A 93 7.12 10.92 -2.25
C GLU A 93 6.16 9.76 -1.89
N VAL A 94 5.66 9.72 -0.64
CA VAL A 94 4.68 8.73 -0.19
C VAL A 94 3.35 8.91 -0.93
N VAL A 95 2.88 10.15 -1.08
CA VAL A 95 1.64 10.46 -1.80
C VAL A 95 1.77 10.09 -3.28
N ALA A 96 2.89 10.45 -3.90
CA ALA A 96 3.18 10.10 -5.29
C ALA A 96 3.25 8.57 -5.50
N SER A 97 3.88 7.83 -4.58
CA SER A 97 3.93 6.37 -4.61
C SER A 97 2.55 5.75 -4.49
N PHE A 98 1.70 6.31 -3.62
CA PHE A 98 0.32 5.82 -3.46
C PHE A 98 -0.53 6.05 -4.72
N ILE A 99 -0.39 7.23 -5.34
CA ILE A 99 -1.06 7.54 -6.61
C ILE A 99 -0.56 6.60 -7.71
N ALA A 100 0.76 6.40 -7.82
CA ALA A 100 1.36 5.50 -8.80
C ALA A 100 0.86 4.06 -8.63
N LEU A 101 0.75 3.57 -7.38
CA LEU A 101 0.21 2.25 -7.08
C LEU A 101 -1.27 2.13 -7.46
N THR A 102 -2.07 3.15 -7.16
CA THR A 102 -3.51 3.16 -7.51
C THR A 102 -3.70 3.13 -9.03
N LEU A 103 -2.91 3.91 -9.77
CA LEU A 103 -2.91 3.92 -11.24
C LEU A 103 -2.45 2.57 -11.79
N TYR A 104 -1.40 1.96 -11.21
CA TYR A 104 -0.93 0.64 -11.58
C TYR A 104 -2.04 -0.40 -11.49
N VAL A 105 -2.72 -0.48 -10.35
CA VAL A 105 -3.81 -1.46 -10.13
C VAL A 105 -4.99 -1.18 -11.07
N GLY A 106 -5.38 0.08 -11.23
CA GLY A 106 -6.51 0.46 -12.09
C GLY A 106 -6.27 0.22 -13.58
N LEU A 107 -5.04 0.42 -14.06
CA LEU A 107 -4.68 0.30 -15.47
C LEU A 107 -4.14 -1.08 -15.86
N MET A 108 -3.75 -1.91 -14.88
CA MET A 108 -3.18 -3.24 -15.11
C MET A 108 -4.11 -4.14 -15.93
N GLY A 109 -5.43 -4.04 -15.74
CA GLY A 109 -6.42 -4.80 -16.51
C GLY A 109 -6.51 -4.38 -17.99
N LEU A 110 -6.19 -3.12 -18.30
CA LEU A 110 -6.25 -2.58 -19.66
C LEU A 110 -4.95 -2.81 -20.44
N VAL A 111 -3.81 -2.52 -19.81
CA VAL A 111 -2.49 -2.55 -20.46
C VAL A 111 -1.86 -3.93 -20.43
N GLY A 112 -2.12 -4.71 -19.39
CA GLY A 112 -1.51 -5.99 -19.11
C GLY A 112 -0.50 -5.94 -17.97
N PHE A 113 -0.28 -7.10 -17.33
CA PHE A 113 0.57 -7.20 -16.12
C PHE A 113 2.04 -6.80 -16.39
N ALA A 114 2.69 -7.42 -17.39
CA ALA A 114 4.13 -7.25 -17.61
C ALA A 114 4.51 -5.80 -17.96
N PRO A 115 3.93 -5.14 -18.98
CA PRO A 115 4.31 -3.79 -19.34
C PRO A 115 3.95 -2.79 -18.24
N MET A 116 2.81 -3.00 -17.55
CA MET A 116 2.42 -2.11 -16.47
C MET A 116 3.31 -2.25 -15.24
N THR A 117 3.81 -3.45 -14.94
CA THR A 117 4.77 -3.69 -13.87
C THR A 117 6.12 -3.02 -14.17
N ILE A 118 6.61 -3.10 -15.40
CA ILE A 118 7.84 -2.41 -15.82
C ILE A 118 7.69 -0.90 -15.63
N LEU A 119 6.59 -0.34 -16.10
CA LEU A 119 6.30 1.09 -15.96
C LEU A 119 6.22 1.51 -14.50
N TYR A 120 5.49 0.75 -13.67
CA TYR A 120 5.34 1.04 -12.25
C TYR A 120 6.67 1.01 -11.51
N VAL A 121 7.49 -0.03 -11.70
CA VAL A 121 8.80 -0.14 -11.04
C VAL A 121 9.71 1.01 -11.45
N PHE A 122 9.73 1.38 -12.73
CA PHE A 122 10.50 2.53 -13.22
C PHE A 122 10.05 3.83 -12.55
N VAL A 123 8.75 4.12 -12.57
CA VAL A 123 8.16 5.32 -11.94
C VAL A 123 8.46 5.35 -10.44
N GLN A 124 8.34 4.20 -9.76
CA GLN A 124 8.60 4.09 -8.32
C GLN A 124 10.07 4.40 -7.99
N ILE A 125 11.02 3.89 -8.77
CA ILE A 125 12.44 4.21 -8.60
C ILE A 125 12.67 5.72 -8.79
N MET A 126 12.04 6.33 -9.78
CA MET A 126 12.19 7.77 -10.05
C MET A 126 11.57 8.64 -8.94
N ILE A 127 10.43 8.24 -8.37
CA ILE A 127 9.79 8.94 -7.25
C ILE A 127 10.69 8.94 -6.01
N LEU A 128 11.31 7.79 -5.70
CA LEU A 128 12.16 7.62 -4.53
C LEU A 128 13.58 8.19 -4.71
N THR A 129 13.97 8.50 -5.94
CA THR A 129 15.29 9.04 -6.23
C THR A 129 15.30 10.57 -6.11
N PRO A 130 16.29 11.16 -5.39
CA PRO A 130 16.48 12.60 -5.38
C PRO A 130 16.73 13.15 -6.79
N LYS A 131 16.14 14.31 -7.09
CA LYS A 131 16.14 14.90 -8.44
C LYS A 131 17.56 15.14 -9.02
N ASP A 132 18.52 15.45 -8.17
CA ASP A 132 19.92 15.66 -8.51
C ASP A 132 20.60 14.40 -9.08
N LYS A 133 20.10 13.21 -8.78
CA LYS A 133 20.64 11.92 -9.22
C LYS A 133 19.88 11.29 -10.38
N TRP A 134 18.79 11.89 -10.85
CA TRP A 134 17.94 11.30 -11.91
C TRP A 134 18.70 10.89 -13.16
N LYS A 135 19.57 11.78 -13.67
CA LYS A 135 20.36 11.47 -14.88
C LYS A 135 21.29 10.27 -14.73
N LYS A 136 21.84 10.06 -13.52
CA LYS A 136 22.75 8.93 -13.24
C LYS A 136 21.99 7.62 -13.04
N ILE A 137 20.76 7.67 -12.53
CA ILE A 137 19.98 6.48 -12.16
C ILE A 137 19.03 6.05 -13.27
N MET A 138 18.79 6.89 -14.29
CA MET A 138 17.83 6.58 -15.36
C MET A 138 18.12 5.23 -16.05
N VAL A 139 19.36 5.00 -16.48
CA VAL A 139 19.74 3.75 -17.15
C VAL A 139 19.61 2.53 -16.23
N PRO A 140 20.20 2.51 -15.03
CA PRO A 140 20.01 1.39 -14.11
C PRO A 140 18.54 1.21 -13.68
N ALA A 141 17.76 2.28 -13.59
CA ALA A 141 16.32 2.19 -13.27
C ALA A 141 15.54 1.46 -14.37
N ILE A 142 15.81 1.76 -15.64
CA ILE A 142 15.18 1.07 -16.78
C ILE A 142 15.57 -0.42 -16.76
N ILE A 143 16.85 -0.72 -16.59
CA ILE A 143 17.34 -2.12 -16.56
C ILE A 143 16.66 -2.88 -15.40
N THR A 144 16.63 -2.31 -14.20
CA THR A 144 15.99 -2.91 -13.04
C THR A 144 14.50 -3.11 -13.27
N ALA A 145 13.82 -2.12 -13.84
CA ALA A 145 12.39 -2.21 -14.12
C ALA A 145 12.06 -3.34 -15.10
N VAL A 146 12.83 -3.44 -16.19
CA VAL A 146 12.65 -4.51 -17.21
C VAL A 146 12.91 -5.87 -16.58
N ILE A 147 14.04 -6.04 -15.92
CA ILE A 147 14.40 -7.32 -15.26
C ILE A 147 13.31 -7.71 -14.26
N SER A 148 12.90 -6.79 -13.39
CA SER A 148 11.86 -7.07 -12.38
C SER A 148 10.52 -7.43 -13.02
N GLY A 149 10.08 -6.73 -14.05
CA GLY A 149 8.82 -7.02 -14.76
C GLY A 149 8.83 -8.39 -15.44
N VAL A 150 9.94 -8.73 -16.11
CA VAL A 150 10.11 -10.04 -16.76
C VAL A 150 10.17 -11.16 -15.71
N VAL A 151 10.98 -11.02 -14.67
CA VAL A 151 11.11 -12.02 -13.61
C VAL A 151 9.78 -12.25 -12.91
N LEU A 152 9.06 -11.19 -12.53
CA LEU A 152 7.75 -11.31 -11.90
C LEU A 152 6.74 -11.97 -12.83
N PHE A 153 6.72 -11.62 -14.12
CA PHE A 153 5.85 -12.26 -15.10
C PHE A 153 6.09 -13.78 -15.19
N TYR A 154 7.35 -14.21 -15.26
CA TYR A 154 7.71 -15.63 -15.27
C TYR A 154 7.31 -16.34 -13.98
N ILE A 155 7.57 -15.74 -12.82
CA ILE A 155 7.19 -16.32 -11.53
C ILE A 155 5.68 -16.52 -11.44
N PHE A 156 4.88 -15.50 -11.77
CA PHE A 156 3.42 -15.60 -11.65
C PHE A 156 2.84 -16.56 -12.69
N ARG A 157 3.31 -16.53 -13.92
CA ARG A 157 2.76 -17.35 -15.01
C ARG A 157 3.17 -18.81 -14.93
N TYR A 158 4.45 -19.09 -14.69
CA TYR A 158 5.00 -20.45 -14.78
C TYR A 158 5.19 -21.12 -13.43
N LEU A 159 5.58 -20.40 -12.39
CA LEU A 159 5.81 -20.99 -11.07
C LEU A 159 4.52 -21.04 -10.24
N LEU A 160 3.74 -19.97 -10.24
CA LEU A 160 2.51 -19.85 -9.46
C LEU A 160 1.25 -20.24 -10.25
N ASN A 161 1.36 -20.42 -11.56
CA ASN A 161 0.26 -20.79 -12.46
C ASN A 161 -0.96 -19.84 -12.34
N VAL A 162 -0.72 -18.55 -12.07
CA VAL A 162 -1.76 -17.53 -11.90
C VAL A 162 -2.13 -16.97 -13.26
N LEU A 163 -3.44 -16.92 -13.55
CA LEU A 163 -3.96 -16.22 -14.73
C LEU A 163 -3.74 -14.72 -14.57
N LEU A 164 -2.74 -14.19 -15.25
CA LEU A 164 -2.46 -12.77 -15.28
C LEU A 164 -3.39 -12.05 -16.24
N PRO A 165 -3.82 -10.82 -15.95
CA PRO A 165 -4.62 -10.03 -16.89
C PRO A 165 -3.84 -9.80 -18.18
N VAL A 166 -4.39 -10.32 -19.27
CA VAL A 166 -3.90 -10.14 -20.64
C VAL A 166 -4.51 -8.84 -21.13
N GLY A 167 -3.76 -7.74 -21.04
CA GLY A 167 -4.21 -6.45 -21.55
C GLY A 167 -4.22 -6.39 -23.08
N ILE A 168 -4.39 -5.17 -23.62
CA ILE A 168 -4.41 -4.90 -25.08
C ILE A 168 -3.08 -5.33 -25.74
N LEU A 169 -1.97 -5.31 -25.00
CA LEU A 169 -0.68 -5.87 -25.38
C LEU A 169 -0.62 -7.36 -24.93
N SER A 170 -1.37 -8.22 -25.61
CA SER A 170 -1.34 -9.66 -25.38
C SER A 170 0.06 -10.21 -25.71
N ILE A 171 0.93 -10.28 -24.73
CA ILE A 171 2.19 -11.00 -24.75
C ILE A 171 2.09 -12.18 -23.79
#